data_86e1574addad1040fadd123364e08e70
#
_entry.id   86e1574addad1040fadd123364e08e70
#
_cell.length_a   1.000
_cell.length_b   1.000
_cell.length_c   1.000
_cell.angle_alpha   90.00
_cell.angle_beta   90.00
_cell.angle_gamma   90.00
#
_symmetry.space_group_name_H-M   'P 1'
#
loop_
_entity.id
_entity.type
_entity.pdbx_description
1 polymer ?
#
loop_
_entity_poly.entity_id
_entity_poly.type
_entity_poly.pdbx_seq_one_letter_code
_entity_poly.pdbx_strand_id
1 'polypeptide(L)'
;MPTNTLSSSAQENLTAAQEILASATAWVSTNGIKFALSLLGAIAIYVVGTWVAGLIRSALINSLNRRGTDQTVNTYIANILHGLILVMVIVTALGQIGIPTAQFAALIAAAGLAIGLALQGNLSNFASGFLLVFFRPFKRGDYISAGGTEGTVEDIGIFTSTLASLDNKKIVVPNSAITGANITNFSAHPKRAVIVPCTVGGTNAPEKVRATLLGITAGNPHVLPEPVPVAVLATLGENKYTMELRAWCKSENFWAAQFTLNEAAKKALDEAGVTGPLPAMRVIQS
;
A
#
# COMPACT_ATOMS: atom_id res chain seq x y z
N MET A 1 79.73 33.35 29.96
CA MET A 1 79.85 32.68 28.66
C MET A 1 78.62 31.85 28.40
N PRO A 2 77.69 32.28 27.54
CA PRO A 2 76.60 31.40 27.06
C PRO A 2 76.55 31.43 25.53
N THR A 3 77.46 30.77 24.86
CA THR A 3 77.52 30.70 23.40
C THR A 3 77.33 29.27 22.82
N ASN A 4 77.08 28.25 23.69
CA ASN A 4 77.14 26.88 23.21
C ASN A 4 75.74 26.17 23.20
N THR A 5 74.64 26.76 23.67
CA THR A 5 73.34 26.15 23.70
C THR A 5 72.54 26.37 22.42
N LEU A 6 72.77 27.49 21.71
CA LEU A 6 72.09 27.77 20.43
C LEU A 6 72.69 26.95 19.26
N SER A 7 73.94 26.56 19.33
CA SER A 7 74.57 25.71 18.32
C SER A 7 74.17 24.24 18.44
N SER A 8 73.92 23.73 19.64
CA SER A 8 73.49 22.37 19.87
C SER A 8 72.00 22.15 19.44
N SER A 9 71.14 23.10 19.74
CA SER A 9 69.71 23.04 19.31
C SER A 9 69.59 23.22 17.79
N ALA A 10 70.43 24.03 17.15
CA ALA A 10 70.42 24.12 15.70
C ALA A 10 70.98 22.85 15.05
N GLN A 11 71.92 22.18 15.67
CA GLN A 11 72.48 20.93 15.20
C GLN A 11 71.49 19.74 15.37
N GLU A 12 70.78 19.67 16.50
CA GLU A 12 69.71 18.73 16.73
C GLU A 12 68.54 18.91 15.72
N ASN A 13 68.14 20.13 15.43
CA ASN A 13 67.14 20.41 14.42
C ASN A 13 67.60 20.04 12.99
N LEU A 14 68.87 20.19 12.66
CA LEU A 14 69.43 19.77 11.37
C LEU A 14 69.52 18.25 11.23
N THR A 15 69.89 17.53 12.30
CA THR A 15 69.90 16.06 12.31
C THR A 15 68.50 15.49 12.24
N ALA A 16 67.50 16.04 12.97
CA ALA A 16 66.10 15.67 12.90
C ALA A 16 65.49 15.89 11.47
N ALA A 17 65.84 17.04 10.86
CA ALA A 17 65.43 17.32 9.47
C ALA A 17 66.05 16.33 8.46
N GLN A 18 67.37 15.96 8.64
CA GLN A 18 68.06 14.98 7.80
C GLN A 18 67.45 13.56 7.98
N GLU A 19 67.10 13.15 9.21
CA GLU A 19 66.42 11.88 9.47
C GLU A 19 64.98 11.82 8.85
N ILE A 20 64.25 12.92 8.92
CA ILE A 20 62.93 13.03 8.26
C ILE A 20 63.10 12.94 6.74
N LEU A 21 64.08 13.65 6.16
CA LEU A 21 64.35 13.57 4.72
C LEU A 21 64.84 12.18 4.27
N ALA A 22 65.71 11.54 5.05
CA ALA A 22 66.12 10.15 4.76
C ALA A 22 65.04 9.13 4.87
N SER A 23 64.21 9.26 5.88
CA SER A 23 63.02 8.38 6.04
C SER A 23 62.00 8.61 4.94
N ALA A 24 61.76 9.85 4.55
CA ALA A 24 60.86 10.19 3.44
C ALA A 24 61.39 9.67 2.08
N THR A 25 62.69 9.83 1.82
CA THR A 25 63.30 9.30 0.57
C THR A 25 63.31 7.76 0.54
N ALA A 26 63.59 7.10 1.65
CA ALA A 26 63.53 5.65 1.78
C ALA A 26 62.07 5.13 1.61
N TRP A 27 61.10 5.84 2.18
CA TRP A 27 59.70 5.50 2.01
C TRP A 27 59.25 5.66 0.55
N VAL A 28 59.59 6.77 -0.10
CA VAL A 28 59.28 7.03 -1.53
C VAL A 28 59.92 6.00 -2.45
N SER A 29 61.18 5.62 -2.22
CA SER A 29 61.85 4.61 -3.03
C SER A 29 61.26 3.22 -2.89
N THR A 30 60.71 2.87 -1.71
CA THR A 30 60.16 1.55 -1.43
C THR A 30 58.65 1.44 -1.78
N ASN A 31 57.88 2.52 -1.52
CA ASN A 31 56.45 2.52 -1.66
C ASN A 31 55.93 3.37 -2.83
N GLY A 32 56.74 4.28 -3.38
CA GLY A 32 56.33 5.24 -4.41
C GLY A 32 55.77 4.57 -5.67
N ILE A 33 56.40 3.48 -6.13
CA ILE A 33 55.93 2.73 -7.30
C ILE A 33 54.56 2.06 -6.99
N LYS A 34 54.42 1.47 -5.81
CA LYS A 34 53.14 0.85 -5.39
C LYS A 34 52.03 1.89 -5.28
N PHE A 35 52.34 3.05 -4.66
CA PHE A 35 51.38 4.15 -4.54
C PHE A 35 51.00 4.73 -5.92
N ALA A 36 51.98 4.91 -6.83
CA ALA A 36 51.69 5.36 -8.18
C ALA A 36 50.83 4.40 -8.96
N LEU A 37 51.05 3.07 -8.85
CA LEU A 37 50.21 2.04 -9.46
C LEU A 37 48.81 2.03 -8.86
N SER A 38 48.67 2.17 -7.53
CA SER A 38 47.35 2.25 -6.86
C SER A 38 46.60 3.51 -7.30
N LEU A 39 47.26 4.65 -7.44
CA LEU A 39 46.67 5.90 -7.93
C LEU A 39 46.21 5.78 -9.39
N LEU A 40 47.03 5.20 -10.26
CA LEU A 40 46.65 4.92 -11.65
C LEU A 40 45.47 3.98 -11.73
N GLY A 41 45.43 2.93 -10.87
CA GLY A 41 44.30 2.02 -10.73
C GLY A 41 43.04 2.74 -10.29
N ALA A 42 43.11 3.62 -9.30
CA ALA A 42 41.97 4.41 -8.83
C ALA A 42 41.46 5.36 -9.90
N ILE A 43 42.31 6.02 -10.65
CA ILE A 43 41.95 6.87 -11.79
C ILE A 43 41.27 6.03 -12.88
N ALA A 44 41.82 4.86 -13.19
CA ALA A 44 41.20 3.95 -14.16
C ALA A 44 39.80 3.49 -13.71
N ILE A 45 39.65 3.10 -12.44
CA ILE A 45 38.34 2.74 -11.86
C ILE A 45 37.36 3.91 -11.97
N TYR A 46 37.80 5.13 -11.64
CA TYR A 46 36.96 6.32 -11.71
C TYR A 46 36.53 6.62 -13.15
N VAL A 47 37.46 6.65 -14.10
CA VAL A 47 37.16 6.95 -15.51
C VAL A 47 36.28 5.90 -16.15
N VAL A 48 36.63 4.60 -15.97
CA VAL A 48 35.82 3.51 -16.51
C VAL A 48 34.47 3.46 -15.80
N GLY A 49 34.43 3.62 -14.48
CA GLY A 49 33.23 3.62 -13.69
C GLY A 49 32.22 4.73 -14.09
N THR A 50 32.72 5.95 -14.27
CA THR A 50 31.87 7.09 -14.73
C THR A 50 31.40 6.90 -16.16
N TRP A 51 32.23 6.34 -17.04
CA TRP A 51 31.83 6.00 -18.39
C TRP A 51 30.74 4.93 -18.44
N VAL A 52 30.90 3.83 -17.66
CA VAL A 52 29.89 2.79 -17.53
C VAL A 52 28.60 3.35 -16.92
N ALA A 53 28.69 4.19 -15.87
CA ALA A 53 27.54 4.87 -15.27
C ALA A 53 26.76 5.72 -16.30
N GLY A 54 27.51 6.43 -17.16
CA GLY A 54 26.93 7.21 -18.27
C GLY A 54 26.22 6.33 -19.31
N LEU A 55 26.81 5.19 -19.69
CA LEU A 55 26.18 4.21 -20.59
C LEU A 55 24.88 3.65 -20.00
N ILE A 56 24.90 3.23 -18.73
CA ILE A 56 23.70 2.71 -18.04
C ILE A 56 22.59 3.78 -18.00
N ARG A 57 22.95 5.03 -17.65
CA ARG A 57 22.03 6.16 -17.63
C ARG A 57 21.39 6.38 -19.00
N SER A 58 22.19 6.43 -20.07
CA SER A 58 21.70 6.63 -21.43
C SER A 58 20.83 5.47 -21.93
N ALA A 59 21.25 4.23 -21.65
CA ALA A 59 20.48 3.04 -22.00
C ALA A 59 19.12 3.01 -21.30
N LEU A 60 19.08 3.41 -20.01
CA LEU A 60 17.83 3.47 -19.24
C LEU A 60 16.87 4.53 -19.79
N ILE A 61 17.36 5.75 -20.07
CA ILE A 61 16.56 6.82 -20.66
C ILE A 61 15.99 6.38 -22.02
N ASN A 62 16.83 5.81 -22.87
CA ASN A 62 16.41 5.35 -24.21
C ASN A 62 15.38 4.22 -24.12
N SER A 63 15.52 3.28 -23.17
CA SER A 63 14.57 2.19 -22.95
C SER A 63 13.23 2.69 -22.47
N LEU A 64 13.21 3.62 -21.50
CA LEU A 64 12.00 4.21 -20.94
C LEU A 64 11.27 5.10 -21.97
N ASN A 65 12.01 5.90 -22.74
CA ASN A 65 11.44 6.76 -23.78
C ASN A 65 10.72 5.94 -24.88
N ARG A 66 11.24 4.75 -25.22
CA ARG A 66 10.60 3.84 -26.17
C ARG A 66 9.25 3.31 -25.68
N ARG A 67 9.02 3.30 -24.37
CA ARG A 67 7.76 2.86 -23.75
C ARG A 67 6.73 3.99 -23.60
N GLY A 68 7.03 5.22 -24.07
CA GLY A 68 6.12 6.35 -23.99
C GLY A 68 5.97 6.96 -22.59
N THR A 69 6.91 6.67 -21.68
CA THR A 69 6.91 7.26 -20.33
C THR A 69 7.33 8.73 -20.38
N ASP A 70 6.84 9.55 -19.46
CA ASP A 70 7.19 10.98 -19.37
C ASP A 70 8.71 11.19 -19.26
N GLN A 71 9.23 12.10 -20.09
CA GLN A 71 10.66 12.36 -20.19
C GLN A 71 11.26 12.86 -18.86
N THR A 72 10.49 13.62 -18.07
CA THR A 72 10.93 14.16 -16.78
C THR A 72 11.15 13.02 -15.79
N VAL A 73 10.19 12.08 -15.73
CA VAL A 73 10.28 10.88 -14.87
C VAL A 73 11.47 10.01 -15.26
N ASN A 74 11.66 9.78 -16.58
CA ASN A 74 12.76 8.97 -17.11
C ASN A 74 14.13 9.55 -16.73
N THR A 75 14.27 10.87 -16.87
CA THR A 75 15.50 11.58 -16.52
C THR A 75 15.75 11.55 -15.02
N TYR A 76 14.71 11.71 -14.20
CA TYR A 76 14.82 11.68 -12.74
C TYR A 76 15.31 10.32 -12.22
N ILE A 77 14.68 9.23 -12.67
CA ILE A 77 15.08 7.87 -12.30
C ILE A 77 16.51 7.56 -12.74
N ALA A 78 16.85 7.93 -13.98
CA ALA A 78 18.18 7.70 -14.52
C ALA A 78 19.28 8.50 -13.77
N ASN A 79 18.98 9.73 -13.31
CA ASN A 79 19.93 10.53 -12.53
C ASN A 79 20.12 9.96 -11.11
N ILE A 80 19.06 9.45 -10.46
CA ILE A 80 19.20 8.77 -9.15
C ILE A 80 20.11 7.55 -9.29
N LEU A 81 19.84 6.68 -10.27
CA LEU A 81 20.65 5.48 -10.49
C LEU A 81 22.09 5.84 -10.82
N HIS A 82 22.32 6.85 -11.68
CA HIS A 82 23.66 7.34 -12.01
C HIS A 82 24.39 7.82 -10.76
N GLY A 83 23.74 8.62 -9.90
CA GLY A 83 24.32 9.08 -8.63
C GLY A 83 24.71 7.94 -7.69
N LEU A 84 23.86 6.91 -7.55
CA LEU A 84 24.17 5.74 -6.75
C LEU A 84 25.41 4.97 -7.28
N ILE A 85 25.51 4.80 -8.61
CA ILE A 85 26.67 4.15 -9.24
C ILE A 85 27.93 4.99 -9.02
N LEU A 86 27.85 6.33 -9.15
CA LEU A 86 28.98 7.22 -8.90
C LEU A 86 29.51 7.11 -7.46
N VAL A 87 28.62 7.05 -6.47
CA VAL A 87 29.02 6.84 -5.07
C VAL A 87 29.80 5.55 -4.92
N MET A 88 29.32 4.44 -5.51
CA MET A 88 30.02 3.15 -5.48
C MET A 88 31.38 3.21 -6.19
N VAL A 89 31.46 3.87 -7.33
CA VAL A 89 32.73 4.07 -8.09
C VAL A 89 33.74 4.86 -7.26
N ILE A 90 33.30 5.94 -6.60
CA ILE A 90 34.17 6.76 -5.76
C ILE A 90 34.70 5.95 -4.57
N VAL A 91 33.83 5.23 -3.85
CA VAL A 91 34.25 4.40 -2.71
C VAL A 91 35.25 3.32 -3.14
N THR A 92 35.00 2.68 -4.30
CA THR A 92 35.93 1.67 -4.85
C THR A 92 37.28 2.27 -5.22
N ALA A 93 37.29 3.44 -5.85
CA ALA A 93 38.49 4.14 -6.21
C ALA A 93 39.32 4.58 -4.98
N LEU A 94 38.66 5.04 -3.91
CA LEU A 94 39.29 5.35 -2.62
C LEU A 94 39.92 4.11 -1.98
N GLY A 95 39.22 2.96 -2.03
CA GLY A 95 39.76 1.68 -1.55
C GLY A 95 41.03 1.26 -2.29
N GLN A 96 41.13 1.53 -3.59
CA GLN A 96 42.29 1.22 -4.42
C GLN A 96 43.55 2.01 -3.99
N ILE A 97 43.39 3.22 -3.46
CA ILE A 97 44.47 4.04 -2.94
C ILE A 97 44.89 3.62 -1.52
N GLY A 98 44.13 2.70 -0.90
CA GLY A 98 44.39 2.23 0.46
C GLY A 98 43.61 2.97 1.55
N ILE A 99 42.63 3.80 1.19
CA ILE A 99 41.74 4.47 2.17
C ILE A 99 40.75 3.43 2.72
N PRO A 100 40.63 3.30 4.06
CA PRO A 100 39.68 2.35 4.65
C PRO A 100 38.23 2.65 4.24
N THR A 101 37.63 1.77 3.45
CA THR A 101 36.27 1.99 2.92
C THR A 101 35.17 1.58 3.89
N ALA A 102 35.52 0.92 5.00
CA ALA A 102 34.53 0.46 6.00
C ALA A 102 33.70 1.60 6.59
N GLN A 103 34.28 2.78 6.81
CA GLN A 103 33.56 3.94 7.32
C GLN A 103 32.55 4.49 6.30
N PHE A 104 32.89 4.51 5.02
CA PHE A 104 31.98 4.92 3.95
C PHE A 104 30.85 3.90 3.79
N ALA A 105 31.16 2.60 3.88
CA ALA A 105 30.15 1.54 3.86
C ALA A 105 29.16 1.71 5.03
N ALA A 106 29.64 2.02 6.24
CA ALA A 106 28.77 2.28 7.40
C ALA A 106 27.88 3.51 7.18
N LEU A 107 28.42 4.61 6.63
CA LEU A 107 27.63 5.80 6.31
C LEU A 107 26.58 5.53 5.24
N ILE A 108 26.93 4.79 4.18
CA ILE A 108 25.97 4.41 3.12
C ILE A 108 24.88 3.51 3.68
N ALA A 109 25.22 2.55 4.55
CA ALA A 109 24.26 1.69 5.22
C ALA A 109 23.29 2.49 6.11
N ALA A 110 23.80 3.44 6.90
CA ALA A 110 22.98 4.31 7.74
C ALA A 110 22.04 5.21 6.90
N ALA A 111 22.56 5.80 5.82
CA ALA A 111 21.77 6.59 4.89
C ALA A 111 20.71 5.73 4.18
N GLY A 112 21.07 4.52 3.75
CA GLY A 112 20.14 3.56 3.14
C GLY A 112 19.02 3.15 4.10
N LEU A 113 19.34 2.92 5.37
CA LEU A 113 18.34 2.64 6.40
C LEU A 113 17.38 3.82 6.60
N ALA A 114 17.92 5.04 6.70
CA ALA A 114 17.10 6.24 6.85
C ALA A 114 16.15 6.44 5.66
N ILE A 115 16.63 6.26 4.42
CA ILE A 115 15.82 6.32 3.20
C ILE A 115 14.78 5.20 3.20
N GLY A 116 15.16 3.97 3.57
CA GLY A 116 14.24 2.83 3.67
C GLY A 116 13.10 3.08 4.64
N LEU A 117 13.40 3.63 5.82
CA LEU A 117 12.37 4.01 6.79
C LEU A 117 11.47 5.14 6.28
N ALA A 118 12.03 6.15 5.59
CA ALA A 118 11.26 7.23 5.00
C ALA A 118 10.31 6.73 3.88
N LEU A 119 10.69 5.69 3.14
CA LEU A 119 9.92 5.10 2.04
C LEU A 119 9.07 3.89 2.46
N GLN A 120 9.08 3.50 3.75
CA GLN A 120 8.40 2.31 4.27
C GLN A 120 6.92 2.22 3.85
N GLY A 121 6.19 3.35 3.93
CA GLY A 121 4.78 3.40 3.55
C GLY A 121 4.56 3.12 2.06
N ASN A 122 5.41 3.68 1.19
CA ASN A 122 5.33 3.44 -0.25
C ASN A 122 5.70 1.99 -0.60
N LEU A 123 6.70 1.41 0.05
CA LEU A 123 7.09 0.02 -0.15
C LEU A 123 5.98 -0.94 0.32
N SER A 124 5.30 -0.62 1.43
CA SER A 124 4.12 -1.36 1.90
C SER A 124 2.99 -1.31 0.87
N ASN A 125 2.70 -0.13 0.31
CA ASN A 125 1.69 0.02 -0.74
C ASN A 125 2.04 -0.77 -2.02
N PHE A 126 3.29 -0.74 -2.42
CA PHE A 126 3.79 -1.52 -3.57
C PHE A 126 3.61 -3.02 -3.34
N ALA A 127 4.07 -3.55 -2.20
CA ALA A 127 3.92 -4.96 -1.84
C ALA A 127 2.45 -5.37 -1.79
N SER A 128 1.60 -4.53 -1.19
CA SER A 128 0.15 -4.75 -1.14
C SER A 128 -0.48 -4.75 -2.53
N GLY A 129 -0.11 -3.83 -3.42
CA GLY A 129 -0.57 -3.81 -4.81
C GLY A 129 -0.20 -5.09 -5.56
N PHE A 130 1.04 -5.57 -5.38
CA PHE A 130 1.46 -6.86 -5.94
C PHE A 130 0.61 -8.02 -5.41
N LEU A 131 0.33 -8.08 -4.10
CA LEU A 131 -0.50 -9.12 -3.50
C LEU A 131 -1.94 -9.07 -4.03
N LEU A 132 -2.54 -7.88 -4.19
CA LEU A 132 -3.88 -7.71 -4.74
C LEU A 132 -3.98 -8.23 -6.19
N VAL A 133 -2.98 -7.94 -7.02
CA VAL A 133 -2.94 -8.40 -8.42
C VAL A 133 -2.65 -9.91 -8.51
N PHE A 134 -1.81 -10.45 -7.62
CA PHE A 134 -1.40 -11.85 -7.63
C PHE A 134 -2.50 -12.77 -7.09
N PHE A 135 -3.01 -12.50 -5.88
CA PHE A 135 -4.02 -13.34 -5.21
C PHE A 135 -5.46 -13.02 -5.64
N ARG A 136 -5.71 -11.84 -6.19
CA ARG A 136 -7.01 -11.41 -6.74
C ARG A 136 -8.19 -11.63 -5.80
N PRO A 137 -8.18 -11.10 -4.56
CA PRO A 137 -9.34 -11.19 -3.68
C PRO A 137 -10.58 -10.49 -4.28
N PHE A 138 -10.37 -9.56 -5.18
CA PHE A 138 -11.36 -8.92 -6.03
C PHE A 138 -10.74 -8.57 -7.40
N LYS A 139 -11.58 -8.23 -8.35
CA LYS A 139 -11.17 -7.81 -9.70
C LYS A 139 -11.85 -6.49 -10.07
N ARG A 140 -11.41 -5.89 -11.16
CA ARG A 140 -12.06 -4.72 -11.76
C ARG A 140 -13.53 -5.04 -12.05
N GLY A 141 -14.43 -4.14 -11.67
CA GLY A 141 -15.88 -4.29 -11.77
C GLY A 141 -16.56 -4.87 -10.52
N ASP A 142 -15.82 -5.46 -9.57
CA ASP A 142 -16.41 -5.94 -8.32
C ASP A 142 -16.78 -4.77 -7.42
N TYR A 143 -17.92 -4.87 -6.73
CA TYR A 143 -18.30 -3.97 -5.63
C TYR A 143 -17.75 -4.53 -4.33
N ILE A 144 -16.92 -3.74 -3.66
CA ILE A 144 -16.19 -4.14 -2.46
C ILE A 144 -16.33 -3.13 -1.33
N SER A 145 -16.15 -3.61 -0.09
CA SER A 145 -15.88 -2.79 1.09
C SER A 145 -14.48 -3.14 1.58
N ALA A 146 -13.57 -2.18 1.55
CA ALA A 146 -12.18 -2.36 1.96
C ALA A 146 -11.51 -1.02 2.28
N GLY A 147 -10.52 -1.01 3.19
CA GLY A 147 -9.79 0.20 3.55
C GLY A 147 -10.66 1.33 4.11
N GLY A 148 -11.78 0.99 4.77
CA GLY A 148 -12.70 1.95 5.36
C GLY A 148 -13.66 2.63 4.37
N THR A 149 -13.75 2.15 3.13
CA THR A 149 -14.62 2.69 2.08
C THR A 149 -15.29 1.58 1.28
N GLU A 150 -16.33 1.94 0.53
CA GLU A 150 -17.06 1.04 -0.36
C GLU A 150 -17.16 1.61 -1.76
N GLY A 151 -17.11 0.74 -2.76
CA GLY A 151 -17.27 1.13 -4.15
C GLY A 151 -16.97 0.02 -5.15
N THR A 152 -17.25 0.31 -6.42
CA THR A 152 -16.89 -0.55 -7.53
C THR A 152 -15.43 -0.33 -7.92
N VAL A 153 -14.66 -1.39 -8.03
CA VAL A 153 -13.24 -1.32 -8.41
C VAL A 153 -13.11 -0.89 -9.87
N GLU A 154 -12.51 0.27 -10.09
CA GLU A 154 -12.20 0.77 -11.43
C GLU A 154 -10.81 0.32 -11.90
N ASP A 155 -9.82 0.41 -11.00
CA ASP A 155 -8.43 0.07 -11.31
C ASP A 155 -7.65 -0.36 -10.06
N ILE A 156 -6.64 -1.20 -10.26
CA ILE A 156 -5.69 -1.63 -9.23
C ILE A 156 -4.30 -1.21 -9.70
N GLY A 157 -3.84 -0.07 -9.20
CA GLY A 157 -2.53 0.48 -9.51
C GLY A 157 -1.41 -0.07 -8.61
N ILE A 158 -0.20 0.39 -8.87
CA ILE A 158 1.01 -0.07 -8.15
C ILE A 158 0.97 0.29 -6.66
N PHE A 159 0.52 1.50 -6.31
CA PHE A 159 0.50 2.00 -4.93
C PHE A 159 -0.91 2.19 -4.39
N THR A 160 -1.88 2.41 -5.27
CA THR A 160 -3.26 2.76 -4.93
C THR A 160 -4.23 2.02 -5.82
N SER A 161 -5.39 1.68 -5.27
CA SER A 161 -6.55 1.21 -6.04
C SER A 161 -7.59 2.33 -6.15
N THR A 162 -8.29 2.39 -7.27
CA THR A 162 -9.36 3.35 -7.53
C THR A 162 -10.71 2.66 -7.45
N LEU A 163 -11.62 3.24 -6.69
CA LEU A 163 -13.00 2.79 -6.53
C LEU A 163 -13.97 3.90 -6.98
N ALA A 164 -15.10 3.53 -7.54
CA ALA A 164 -16.23 4.43 -7.79
C ALA A 164 -17.31 4.16 -6.72
N SER A 165 -17.71 5.20 -5.98
CA SER A 165 -18.83 5.10 -5.03
C SER A 165 -20.17 4.98 -5.77
N LEU A 166 -21.25 4.66 -5.04
CA LEU A 166 -22.61 4.57 -5.61
C LEU A 166 -23.09 5.90 -6.22
N ASP A 167 -22.61 7.04 -5.72
CA ASP A 167 -22.85 8.38 -6.26
C ASP A 167 -21.79 8.84 -7.26
N ASN A 168 -21.03 7.89 -7.82
CA ASN A 168 -20.03 8.07 -8.86
C ASN A 168 -18.85 8.99 -8.50
N LYS A 169 -18.46 9.02 -7.21
CA LYS A 169 -17.24 9.70 -6.78
C LYS A 169 -16.05 8.77 -6.95
N LYS A 170 -14.95 9.32 -7.44
CA LYS A 170 -13.67 8.61 -7.50
C LYS A 170 -13.02 8.58 -6.12
N ILE A 171 -12.78 7.39 -5.60
CA ILE A 171 -12.11 7.16 -4.32
C ILE A 171 -10.76 6.48 -4.62
N VAL A 172 -9.67 7.11 -4.18
CA VAL A 172 -8.31 6.56 -4.31
C VAL A 172 -7.86 6.05 -2.95
N VAL A 173 -7.63 4.76 -2.86
CA VAL A 173 -7.30 4.07 -1.62
C VAL A 173 -5.88 3.52 -1.70
N PRO A 174 -4.99 3.80 -0.73
CA PRO A 174 -3.68 3.16 -0.64
C PRO A 174 -3.83 1.64 -0.55
N ASN A 175 -3.04 0.88 -1.32
CA ASN A 175 -3.16 -0.57 -1.35
C ASN A 175 -2.93 -1.23 0.01
N SER A 176 -2.03 -0.67 0.83
CA SER A 176 -1.76 -1.15 2.18
C SER A 176 -2.97 -0.99 3.12
N ALA A 177 -3.81 0.04 2.93
CA ALA A 177 -5.04 0.21 3.69
C ALA A 177 -6.08 -0.88 3.33
N ILE A 178 -6.12 -1.31 2.06
CA ILE A 178 -6.99 -2.40 1.60
C ILE A 178 -6.53 -3.73 2.20
N THR A 179 -5.24 -4.07 2.08
CA THR A 179 -4.71 -5.36 2.54
C THR A 179 -4.56 -5.46 4.05
N GLY A 180 -4.49 -4.32 4.75
CA GLY A 180 -4.38 -4.23 6.20
C GLY A 180 -5.72 -4.39 6.95
N ALA A 181 -6.85 -4.47 6.24
CA ALA A 181 -8.19 -4.59 6.79
C ALA A 181 -8.95 -5.77 6.15
N ASN A 182 -10.14 -6.07 6.70
CA ASN A 182 -11.01 -7.05 6.07
C ASN A 182 -11.47 -6.55 4.70
N ILE A 183 -11.43 -7.43 3.71
CA ILE A 183 -11.96 -7.19 2.37
C ILE A 183 -13.28 -7.94 2.24
N THR A 184 -14.38 -7.19 2.08
CA THR A 184 -15.68 -7.77 1.76
C THR A 184 -15.94 -7.58 0.28
N ASN A 185 -15.95 -8.66 -0.49
CA ASN A 185 -16.28 -8.64 -1.91
C ASN A 185 -17.74 -9.07 -2.09
N PHE A 186 -18.61 -8.11 -2.39
CA PHE A 186 -20.05 -8.34 -2.58
C PHE A 186 -20.38 -8.98 -3.93
N SER A 187 -19.45 -8.97 -4.88
CA SER A 187 -19.60 -9.51 -6.23
C SER A 187 -18.98 -10.90 -6.41
N ALA A 188 -18.24 -11.40 -5.40
CA ALA A 188 -17.53 -12.68 -5.48
C ALA A 188 -18.46 -13.88 -5.71
N HIS A 189 -19.64 -13.86 -5.12
CA HIS A 189 -20.61 -14.92 -5.25
C HIS A 189 -21.73 -14.51 -6.23
N PRO A 190 -22.21 -15.44 -7.07
CA PRO A 190 -23.25 -15.16 -8.06
C PRO A 190 -24.62 -14.88 -7.45
N LYS A 191 -24.84 -15.32 -6.22
CA LYS A 191 -26.10 -15.14 -5.48
C LYS A 191 -25.84 -14.45 -4.14
N ARG A 192 -26.73 -13.55 -3.75
CA ARG A 192 -26.74 -12.87 -2.44
C ARG A 192 -28.10 -12.98 -1.77
N ALA A 193 -28.11 -13.03 -0.45
CA ALA A 193 -29.33 -12.94 0.34
C ALA A 193 -29.73 -11.47 0.54
N VAL A 194 -30.94 -11.13 0.19
CA VAL A 194 -31.63 -9.91 0.57
C VAL A 194 -32.35 -10.17 1.88
N ILE A 195 -32.13 -9.32 2.87
CA ILE A 195 -32.75 -9.39 4.19
C ILE A 195 -33.63 -8.16 4.36
N VAL A 196 -34.94 -8.40 4.53
CA VAL A 196 -35.94 -7.35 4.76
C VAL A 196 -36.44 -7.46 6.19
N PRO A 197 -35.97 -6.63 7.13
CA PRO A 197 -36.43 -6.61 8.50
C PRO A 197 -37.76 -5.85 8.60
N CYS A 198 -38.81 -6.51 9.10
CA CYS A 198 -40.12 -5.93 9.31
C CYS A 198 -40.47 -5.95 10.80
N THR A 199 -40.45 -4.78 11.44
CA THR A 199 -40.84 -4.65 12.85
C THR A 199 -42.31 -4.36 12.94
N VAL A 200 -43.07 -5.22 13.64
CA VAL A 200 -44.50 -5.17 13.79
C VAL A 200 -44.94 -5.17 15.26
N GLY A 201 -46.15 -4.74 15.54
CA GLY A 201 -46.72 -4.76 16.90
C GLY A 201 -46.87 -6.17 17.45
N GLY A 202 -46.64 -6.34 18.75
CA GLY A 202 -46.66 -7.64 19.43
C GLY A 202 -48.02 -8.36 19.43
N THR A 203 -49.12 -7.66 19.10
CA THR A 203 -50.46 -8.22 18.98
C THR A 203 -50.70 -8.98 17.68
N ASN A 204 -49.84 -8.80 16.66
CA ASN A 204 -49.93 -9.51 15.41
C ASN A 204 -49.48 -10.96 15.55
N ALA A 205 -50.28 -11.92 15.01
CA ALA A 205 -49.90 -13.32 15.00
C ALA A 205 -48.65 -13.53 14.09
N PRO A 206 -47.54 -14.14 14.58
CA PRO A 206 -46.34 -14.32 13.78
C PRO A 206 -46.55 -15.15 12.52
N GLU A 207 -47.46 -16.12 12.55
CA GLU A 207 -47.80 -16.97 11.41
C GLU A 207 -48.42 -16.16 10.28
N LYS A 208 -49.28 -15.20 10.60
CA LYS A 208 -49.91 -14.29 9.63
C LYS A 208 -48.85 -13.42 8.96
N VAL A 209 -47.97 -12.80 9.75
CA VAL A 209 -46.87 -11.96 9.22
C VAL A 209 -45.93 -12.78 8.35
N ARG A 210 -45.60 -14.01 8.78
CA ARG A 210 -44.75 -14.93 8.01
C ARG A 210 -45.39 -15.28 6.66
N ALA A 211 -46.65 -15.67 6.65
CA ALA A 211 -47.34 -16.01 5.41
C ALA A 211 -47.43 -14.83 4.44
N THR A 212 -47.73 -13.62 4.95
CA THR A 212 -47.76 -12.39 4.17
C THR A 212 -46.41 -12.08 3.54
N LEU A 213 -45.30 -12.15 4.30
CA LEU A 213 -43.95 -11.88 3.79
C LEU A 213 -43.48 -12.95 2.79
N LEU A 214 -43.81 -14.22 2.99
CA LEU A 214 -43.46 -15.24 2.00
C LEU A 214 -44.27 -15.07 0.70
N GLY A 215 -45.54 -14.62 0.80
CA GLY A 215 -46.39 -14.39 -0.37
C GLY A 215 -45.80 -13.38 -1.37
N ILE A 216 -45.07 -12.36 -0.92
CA ILE A 216 -44.48 -11.35 -1.82
C ILE A 216 -43.29 -11.88 -2.63
N THR A 217 -42.70 -13.00 -2.24
CA THR A 217 -41.53 -13.54 -2.94
C THR A 217 -41.91 -14.23 -4.24
N ALA A 218 -43.07 -14.82 -4.32
CA ALA A 218 -43.54 -15.58 -5.48
C ALA A 218 -43.79 -14.72 -6.73
N GLY A 219 -44.05 -13.41 -6.55
CA GLY A 219 -44.29 -12.49 -7.67
C GLY A 219 -43.09 -11.59 -8.02
N ASN A 220 -41.97 -11.69 -7.30
CA ASN A 220 -40.83 -10.80 -7.52
C ASN A 220 -39.88 -11.40 -8.56
N PRO A 221 -39.64 -10.70 -9.69
CA PRO A 221 -38.82 -11.22 -10.80
C PRO A 221 -37.32 -11.35 -10.44
N HIS A 222 -36.86 -10.71 -9.35
CA HIS A 222 -35.46 -10.73 -8.92
C HIS A 222 -35.20 -11.82 -7.86
N VAL A 223 -36.26 -12.43 -7.28
CA VAL A 223 -36.09 -13.48 -6.27
C VAL A 223 -35.87 -14.83 -6.94
N LEU A 224 -34.84 -15.53 -6.48
CA LEU A 224 -34.54 -16.89 -6.94
C LEU A 224 -35.39 -17.92 -6.17
N PRO A 225 -35.86 -18.99 -6.84
CA PRO A 225 -36.58 -20.06 -6.17
C PRO A 225 -35.70 -20.90 -5.25
N GLU A 226 -34.41 -20.93 -5.51
CA GLU A 226 -33.40 -21.66 -4.72
C GLU A 226 -32.18 -20.80 -4.41
N PRO A 227 -31.80 -20.70 -3.13
CA PRO A 227 -32.44 -21.30 -1.92
C PRO A 227 -33.82 -20.71 -1.65
N VAL A 228 -34.71 -21.56 -1.10
CA VAL A 228 -36.12 -21.17 -0.81
C VAL A 228 -36.14 -19.97 0.14
N PRO A 229 -36.93 -18.93 -0.15
CA PRO A 229 -37.14 -17.81 0.75
C PRO A 229 -37.71 -18.25 2.10
N VAL A 230 -37.24 -17.63 3.18
CA VAL A 230 -37.71 -17.91 4.55
C VAL A 230 -38.06 -16.61 5.27
N ALA A 231 -39.11 -16.66 6.10
CA ALA A 231 -39.43 -15.58 7.02
C ALA A 231 -39.26 -16.06 8.46
N VAL A 232 -38.34 -15.47 9.18
CA VAL A 232 -37.93 -15.87 10.54
C VAL A 232 -38.20 -14.76 11.54
N LEU A 233 -38.63 -15.13 12.75
CA LEU A 233 -38.75 -14.20 13.84
C LEU A 233 -37.34 -13.97 14.38
N ALA A 234 -36.77 -12.77 14.14
CA ALA A 234 -35.39 -12.46 14.43
C ALA A 234 -35.18 -11.88 15.84
N THR A 235 -36.07 -10.99 16.27
CA THR A 235 -35.97 -10.37 17.59
C THR A 235 -37.31 -10.21 18.25
N LEU A 236 -37.36 -10.36 19.58
CA LEU A 236 -38.50 -10.10 20.43
C LEU A 236 -38.22 -8.83 21.25
N GLY A 237 -39.23 -7.96 21.38
CA GLY A 237 -39.18 -6.79 22.21
C GLY A 237 -40.50 -6.60 22.97
N GLU A 238 -40.53 -5.64 23.86
CA GLU A 238 -41.75 -5.28 24.59
C GLU A 238 -42.75 -4.68 23.60
N ASN A 239 -43.92 -5.29 23.46
CA ASN A 239 -45.00 -4.91 22.52
C ASN A 239 -44.64 -4.90 21.02
N LYS A 240 -43.54 -5.50 20.64
CA LYS A 240 -43.12 -5.60 19.22
C LYS A 240 -42.22 -6.81 18.97
N TYR A 241 -42.16 -7.24 17.72
CA TYR A 241 -41.15 -8.19 17.26
C TYR A 241 -40.72 -7.85 15.84
N THR A 242 -39.53 -8.33 15.45
CA THR A 242 -39.04 -8.17 14.09
C THR A 242 -39.04 -9.51 13.39
N MET A 243 -39.74 -9.57 12.26
CA MET A 243 -39.71 -10.69 11.32
C MET A 243 -38.73 -10.30 10.18
N GLU A 244 -37.78 -11.17 9.87
CA GLU A 244 -36.91 -11.00 8.72
C GLU A 244 -37.33 -11.90 7.57
N LEU A 245 -37.66 -11.31 6.44
CA LEU A 245 -37.75 -12.02 5.18
C LEU A 245 -36.35 -12.15 4.60
N ARG A 246 -35.89 -13.37 4.37
CA ARG A 246 -34.62 -13.69 3.72
C ARG A 246 -34.88 -14.32 2.38
N ALA A 247 -34.58 -13.62 1.30
CA ALA A 247 -34.76 -14.06 -0.07
C ALA A 247 -33.42 -13.99 -0.81
N TRP A 248 -33.22 -14.87 -1.78
CA TRP A 248 -31.98 -14.89 -2.56
C TRP A 248 -32.23 -14.29 -3.93
N CYS A 249 -31.23 -13.51 -4.42
CA CYS A 249 -31.23 -12.92 -5.74
C CYS A 249 -29.85 -13.10 -6.42
N LYS A 250 -29.76 -12.82 -7.71
CA LYS A 250 -28.46 -12.65 -8.38
C LYS A 250 -27.78 -11.42 -7.80
N SER A 251 -26.43 -11.47 -7.61
CA SER A 251 -25.66 -10.38 -7.01
C SER A 251 -25.81 -9.07 -7.78
N GLU A 252 -25.91 -9.13 -9.11
CA GLU A 252 -26.16 -7.97 -9.99
C GLU A 252 -27.50 -7.27 -9.74
N ASN A 253 -28.50 -8.00 -9.27
CA ASN A 253 -29.85 -7.51 -9.03
C ASN A 253 -30.12 -7.19 -7.54
N PHE A 254 -29.10 -7.18 -6.69
CA PHE A 254 -29.26 -7.04 -5.24
C PHE A 254 -30.08 -5.80 -4.86
N TRP A 255 -29.70 -4.63 -5.39
CA TRP A 255 -30.39 -3.38 -5.07
C TRP A 255 -31.82 -3.35 -5.59
N ALA A 256 -32.06 -3.84 -6.80
CA ALA A 256 -33.40 -3.94 -7.38
C ALA A 256 -34.28 -4.88 -6.55
N ALA A 257 -33.77 -6.04 -6.16
CA ALA A 257 -34.48 -6.96 -5.27
C ALA A 257 -34.74 -6.35 -3.89
N GLN A 258 -33.76 -5.67 -3.31
CA GLN A 258 -33.89 -5.03 -1.99
C GLN A 258 -34.98 -3.98 -1.99
N PHE A 259 -35.02 -3.08 -2.97
CA PHE A 259 -36.02 -2.00 -3.03
C PHE A 259 -37.41 -2.54 -3.33
N THR A 260 -37.55 -3.42 -4.31
CA THR A 260 -38.86 -4.00 -4.66
C THR A 260 -39.44 -4.87 -3.53
N LEU A 261 -38.59 -5.62 -2.81
CA LEU A 261 -39.07 -6.40 -1.65
C LEU A 261 -39.46 -5.51 -0.48
N ASN A 262 -38.75 -4.42 -0.21
CA ASN A 262 -39.11 -3.46 0.84
C ASN A 262 -40.48 -2.82 0.57
N GLU A 263 -40.73 -2.36 -0.66
CA GLU A 263 -42.01 -1.79 -1.08
C GLU A 263 -43.14 -2.81 -1.01
N ALA A 264 -42.88 -4.01 -1.55
CA ALA A 264 -43.88 -5.11 -1.53
C ALA A 264 -44.21 -5.54 -0.09
N ALA A 265 -43.20 -5.61 0.79
CA ALA A 265 -43.40 -5.95 2.19
C ALA A 265 -44.29 -4.92 2.91
N LYS A 266 -44.00 -3.62 2.71
CA LYS A 266 -44.81 -2.55 3.29
C LYS A 266 -46.27 -2.63 2.82
N LYS A 267 -46.49 -2.74 1.51
CA LYS A 267 -47.81 -2.84 0.91
C LYS A 267 -48.59 -4.07 1.41
N ALA A 268 -47.96 -5.25 1.37
CA ALA A 268 -48.61 -6.49 1.77
C ALA A 268 -48.95 -6.53 3.27
N LEU A 269 -48.11 -5.98 4.13
CA LEU A 269 -48.38 -5.89 5.57
C LEU A 269 -49.54 -4.94 5.86
N ASP A 270 -49.63 -3.79 5.17
CA ASP A 270 -50.76 -2.85 5.30
C ASP A 270 -52.09 -3.50 4.83
N GLU A 271 -52.07 -4.13 3.67
CA GLU A 271 -53.24 -4.83 3.13
C GLU A 271 -53.70 -6.00 4.03
N ALA A 272 -52.77 -6.67 4.69
CA ALA A 272 -53.05 -7.71 5.66
C ALA A 272 -53.55 -7.16 7.02
N GLY A 273 -53.61 -5.85 7.21
CA GLY A 273 -53.99 -5.21 8.47
C GLY A 273 -52.98 -5.48 9.61
N VAL A 274 -51.73 -5.68 9.30
CA VAL A 274 -50.65 -5.84 10.29
C VAL A 274 -50.29 -4.47 10.87
N THR A 275 -50.47 -4.33 12.17
CA THR A 275 -50.23 -3.07 12.87
C THR A 275 -48.72 -2.90 13.21
N GLY A 276 -48.22 -1.67 13.06
CA GLY A 276 -46.89 -1.31 13.53
C GLY A 276 -46.78 -1.31 15.06
N PRO A 277 -45.57 -1.17 15.59
CA PRO A 277 -45.34 -1.06 17.03
C PRO A 277 -45.98 0.23 17.56
N LEU A 278 -46.84 0.11 18.58
CA LEU A 278 -47.38 1.26 19.30
C LEU A 278 -46.42 1.68 20.42
N PRO A 279 -46.23 2.98 20.69
CA PRO A 279 -45.48 3.41 21.84
C PRO A 279 -46.15 2.95 23.14
N ALA A 280 -45.42 2.25 23.99
CA ALA A 280 -45.92 1.90 25.32
C ALA A 280 -45.87 3.14 26.24
N MET A 281 -47.01 3.64 26.66
CA MET A 281 -47.08 4.71 27.67
C MET A 281 -47.57 4.08 28.99
N ARG A 282 -46.67 3.99 29.98
CA ARG A 282 -47.04 3.55 31.34
C ARG A 282 -47.50 4.78 32.11
N VAL A 283 -48.84 4.92 32.29
CA VAL A 283 -49.40 5.94 33.20
C VAL A 283 -49.28 5.40 34.61
N ILE A 284 -48.38 5.98 35.41
CA ILE A 284 -48.31 5.75 36.85
C ILE A 284 -49.30 6.74 37.47
N GLN A 285 -50.50 6.26 37.88
CA GLN A 285 -51.38 7.06 38.74
C GLN A 285 -50.77 7.07 40.16
N SER A 286 -50.38 8.23 40.61
CA SER A 286 -49.94 8.47 42.00
C SER A 286 -51.09 8.64 42.93
#